data_0b81681d0fc28b6f11b4c0a875c03e28
#
_entry.id   0b81681d0fc28b6f11b4c0a875c03e28
#
_cell.length_a   1.000
_cell.length_b   1.000
_cell.length_c   1.000
_cell.angle_alpha   90.00
_cell.angle_beta   90.00
_cell.angle_gamma   90.00
#
_symmetry.space_group_name_H-M   'P 1'
#
loop_
_entity.id
_entity.type
_entity.pdbx_description
1 polymer ?
#
loop_
_entity_poly.entity_id
_entity_poly.type
_entity_poly.pdbx_seq_one_letter_code
_entity_poly.pdbx_strand_id
1 'polypeptide(L)'
;GLTGVASTDNIQTGTPATFLSNVNITGVTTATGGLNVGTAATIFANGNIAAGIVTASSFVGDGSGLSGVGATEEDTAVSSTSATTVLSFAKADYRAAFIKLTITQGSNYQSGKYSLIHDGTTVTVIEENAIATNSTLGTFSGTISGSNVLFQVTMGSSSSATVTIVKDLITV
;
A
#
# COMPACT_ATOMS: atom_id res chain seq x y z
N GLY A 1 16.10 -28.87 -43.62
CA GLY A 1 15.65 -29.02 -42.22
C GLY A 1 16.55 -29.98 -41.47
N LEU A 2 16.86 -29.70 -40.22
CA LEU A 2 17.56 -30.63 -39.30
C LEU A 2 16.61 -31.79 -39.02
N THR A 3 16.79 -32.92 -39.67
CA THR A 3 16.11 -34.18 -39.36
C THR A 3 17.07 -35.10 -38.66
N GLY A 4 16.72 -35.56 -37.48
CA GLY A 4 17.45 -36.61 -36.75
C GLY A 4 18.64 -36.13 -35.94
N VAL A 5 18.52 -35.08 -35.16
CA VAL A 5 19.53 -34.72 -34.18
C VAL A 5 19.46 -35.74 -33.05
N ALA A 6 20.55 -36.46 -32.82
CA ALA A 6 20.66 -37.42 -31.75
C ALA A 6 20.55 -36.71 -30.40
N SER A 7 19.96 -37.38 -29.43
CA SER A 7 19.53 -36.88 -28.11
C SER A 7 20.64 -36.40 -27.18
N THR A 8 21.88 -36.30 -27.61
CA THR A 8 23.05 -35.95 -26.77
C THR A 8 23.81 -34.72 -27.26
N ASP A 9 23.41 -34.10 -28.38
CA ASP A 9 24.21 -33.07 -29.00
C ASP A 9 23.68 -31.68 -28.64
N ASN A 10 24.60 -30.80 -28.26
CA ASN A 10 24.31 -29.39 -28.06
C ASN A 10 23.93 -28.72 -29.40
N ILE A 11 22.80 -28.05 -29.46
CA ILE A 11 22.50 -27.16 -30.58
C ILE A 11 23.27 -25.86 -30.32
N GLN A 12 24.39 -25.68 -31.04
CA GLN A 12 25.15 -24.44 -31.02
C GLN A 12 24.87 -23.65 -32.28
N THR A 13 24.35 -22.43 -32.12
CA THR A 13 24.13 -21.50 -33.24
C THR A 13 25.00 -20.27 -33.02
N GLY A 14 25.81 -19.90 -34.02
CA GLY A 14 26.59 -18.65 -34.00
C GLY A 14 25.74 -17.43 -34.33
N THR A 15 24.44 -17.64 -34.60
CA THR A 15 23.45 -16.60 -34.92
C THR A 15 22.18 -16.87 -34.10
N PRO A 16 21.30 -15.87 -33.92
CA PRO A 16 20.01 -16.06 -33.22
C PRO A 16 19.21 -17.23 -33.81
N ALA A 17 18.74 -18.14 -32.95
CA ALA A 17 17.80 -19.20 -33.33
C ALA A 17 16.36 -18.69 -33.17
N THR A 18 15.55 -18.84 -34.22
CA THR A 18 14.13 -18.49 -34.17
C THR A 18 13.31 -19.78 -34.11
N PHE A 19 12.50 -19.91 -33.07
CA PHE A 19 11.52 -20.98 -32.94
C PHE A 19 10.14 -20.40 -33.25
N LEU A 20 9.45 -20.97 -34.22
CA LEU A 20 8.11 -20.52 -34.66
C LEU A 20 6.99 -21.15 -33.82
N SER A 21 7.31 -21.96 -32.85
CA SER A 21 6.39 -22.63 -31.94
C SER A 21 6.99 -22.66 -30.54
N ASN A 22 6.28 -23.29 -29.60
CA ASN A 22 6.70 -23.40 -28.22
C ASN A 22 8.04 -24.15 -28.09
N VAL A 23 8.92 -23.64 -27.22
CA VAL A 23 10.11 -24.32 -26.76
C VAL A 23 9.83 -24.87 -25.37
N ASN A 24 9.84 -26.20 -25.23
CA ASN A 24 9.70 -26.88 -23.95
C ASN A 24 11.08 -27.25 -23.40
N ILE A 25 11.45 -26.67 -22.26
CA ILE A 25 12.72 -26.93 -21.59
C ILE A 25 12.41 -27.66 -20.28
N THR A 26 12.76 -28.95 -20.21
CA THR A 26 12.55 -29.79 -19.01
C THR A 26 13.65 -29.67 -17.96
N GLY A 27 14.63 -28.83 -18.19
CA GLY A 27 15.77 -28.58 -17.29
C GLY A 27 15.89 -27.10 -16.92
N VAL A 28 17.08 -26.71 -16.51
CA VAL A 28 17.42 -25.32 -16.20
C VAL A 28 17.76 -24.57 -17.46
N THR A 29 17.19 -23.38 -17.64
CA THR A 29 17.60 -22.45 -18.68
C THR A 29 18.66 -21.51 -18.15
N THR A 30 19.85 -21.53 -18.73
CA THR A 30 20.90 -20.55 -18.46
C THR A 30 20.90 -19.52 -19.60
N ALA A 31 20.48 -18.29 -19.29
CA ALA A 31 20.49 -17.18 -20.23
C ALA A 31 21.50 -16.12 -19.73
N THR A 32 22.72 -16.12 -20.29
CA THR A 32 23.81 -15.22 -19.88
C THR A 32 23.53 -13.74 -20.21
N GLY A 33 22.69 -13.48 -21.21
CA GLY A 33 22.28 -12.13 -21.62
C GLY A 33 20.91 -11.68 -21.10
N GLY A 34 20.30 -12.48 -20.22
CA GLY A 34 18.93 -12.24 -19.73
C GLY A 34 17.87 -12.99 -20.56
N LEU A 35 16.65 -13.03 -20.06
CA LEU A 35 15.49 -13.63 -20.70
C LEU A 35 14.43 -12.55 -20.92
N ASN A 36 14.12 -12.26 -22.18
CA ASN A 36 13.03 -11.34 -22.53
C ASN A 36 11.76 -12.14 -22.80
N VAL A 37 10.73 -11.94 -22.01
CA VAL A 37 9.43 -12.61 -22.11
C VAL A 37 8.41 -11.65 -22.70
N GLY A 38 8.43 -11.48 -24.01
CA GLY A 38 7.55 -10.53 -24.70
C GLY A 38 7.81 -9.09 -24.27
N THR A 39 6.76 -8.27 -24.26
CA THR A 39 6.82 -6.86 -23.81
C THR A 39 6.43 -6.69 -22.34
N ALA A 40 5.95 -7.74 -21.68
CA ALA A 40 5.37 -7.67 -20.33
C ALA A 40 6.37 -7.96 -19.22
N ALA A 41 7.43 -8.74 -19.48
CA ALA A 41 8.46 -9.03 -18.49
C ALA A 41 9.83 -9.24 -19.15
N THR A 42 10.87 -8.82 -18.44
CA THR A 42 12.27 -9.06 -18.82
C THR A 42 13.03 -9.54 -17.60
N ILE A 43 13.77 -10.62 -17.74
CA ILE A 43 14.72 -11.11 -16.72
C ILE A 43 16.11 -10.71 -17.19
N PHE A 44 16.76 -9.84 -16.42
CA PHE A 44 18.10 -9.33 -16.74
C PHE A 44 19.19 -10.29 -16.29
N ALA A 45 20.38 -10.15 -16.91
CA ALA A 45 21.56 -10.96 -16.56
C ALA A 45 22.02 -10.79 -15.09
N ASN A 46 21.71 -9.66 -14.46
CA ASN A 46 21.99 -9.40 -13.04
C ASN A 46 20.94 -10.00 -12.07
N GLY A 47 19.97 -10.75 -12.58
CA GLY A 47 18.90 -11.36 -11.80
C GLY A 47 17.68 -10.45 -11.55
N ASN A 48 17.71 -9.20 -12.00
CA ASN A 48 16.55 -8.32 -11.86
C ASN A 48 15.41 -8.73 -12.81
N ILE A 49 14.19 -8.57 -12.36
CA ILE A 49 12.99 -8.78 -13.18
C ILE A 49 12.26 -7.44 -13.32
N ALA A 50 12.11 -6.95 -14.54
CA ALA A 50 11.22 -5.86 -14.87
C ALA A 50 9.90 -6.44 -15.38
N ALA A 51 8.82 -6.24 -14.67
CA ALA A 51 7.48 -6.69 -15.03
C ALA A 51 6.45 -5.63 -14.63
N GLY A 52 5.40 -5.48 -15.42
CA GLY A 52 4.30 -4.57 -15.10
C GLY A 52 3.53 -5.04 -13.86
N ILE A 53 3.25 -6.33 -13.78
CA ILE A 53 2.58 -6.96 -12.64
C ILE A 53 3.29 -8.28 -12.34
N VAL A 54 3.64 -8.51 -11.07
CA VAL A 54 4.12 -9.80 -10.58
C VAL A 54 3.07 -10.36 -9.63
N THR A 55 2.45 -11.49 -9.99
CA THR A 55 1.53 -12.22 -9.13
C THR A 55 2.27 -13.38 -8.49
N ALA A 56 2.38 -13.38 -7.18
CA ALA A 56 2.99 -14.44 -6.40
C ALA A 56 2.17 -14.72 -5.14
N SER A 57 2.17 -15.98 -4.68
CA SER A 57 1.52 -16.34 -3.41
C SER A 57 2.29 -15.82 -2.20
N SER A 58 3.59 -15.58 -2.34
CA SER A 58 4.43 -14.95 -1.31
C SER A 58 5.70 -14.37 -1.93
N PHE A 59 6.24 -13.35 -1.29
CA PHE A 59 7.59 -12.82 -1.53
C PHE A 59 8.40 -13.03 -0.25
N VAL A 60 9.62 -13.56 -0.39
CA VAL A 60 10.55 -13.80 0.71
C VAL A 60 11.78 -12.93 0.48
N GLY A 61 12.12 -12.10 1.45
CA GLY A 61 13.27 -11.20 1.39
C GLY A 61 13.07 -9.94 2.22
N ASP A 62 14.07 -9.08 2.21
CA ASP A 62 13.97 -7.74 2.80
C ASP A 62 13.10 -6.85 1.91
N GLY A 63 11.96 -6.41 2.44
CA GLY A 63 11.01 -5.52 1.76
C GLY A 63 11.38 -4.03 1.84
N SER A 64 12.53 -3.65 2.40
CA SER A 64 12.91 -2.24 2.63
C SER A 64 13.00 -1.40 1.36
N GLY A 65 13.26 -2.05 0.21
CA GLY A 65 13.26 -1.40 -1.10
C GLY A 65 11.91 -1.33 -1.81
N LEU A 66 10.84 -1.87 -1.21
CA LEU A 66 9.51 -1.84 -1.83
C LEU A 66 8.79 -0.56 -1.41
N SER A 67 8.30 0.20 -2.39
CA SER A 67 7.41 1.33 -2.17
C SER A 67 5.95 0.92 -2.30
N GLY A 68 5.06 1.53 -1.50
CA GLY A 68 3.62 1.22 -1.53
C GLY A 68 3.23 -0.08 -0.83
N VAL A 69 4.16 -0.77 -0.14
CA VAL A 69 3.89 -1.91 0.72
C VAL A 69 3.92 -1.45 2.17
N GLY A 70 2.82 -1.33 2.80
CA GLY A 70 2.71 -0.86 4.19
C GLY A 70 1.44 -0.07 4.41
N ALA A 71 1.26 0.42 5.62
CA ALA A 71 0.14 1.29 5.93
C ALA A 71 0.26 2.58 5.12
N THR A 72 -0.71 2.83 4.25
CA THR A 72 -0.75 4.02 3.42
C THR A 72 -1.10 5.23 4.28
N GLU A 73 -0.32 6.29 4.17
CA GLU A 73 -0.65 7.59 4.75
C GLU A 73 -1.71 8.28 3.89
N GLU A 74 -2.73 8.83 4.57
CA GLU A 74 -3.80 9.60 3.94
C GLU A 74 -3.79 11.02 4.52
N ASP A 75 -3.64 12.02 3.65
CA ASP A 75 -3.60 13.42 4.03
C ASP A 75 -4.94 14.11 3.81
N THR A 76 -5.39 14.86 4.80
CA THR A 76 -6.57 15.72 4.71
C THR A 76 -6.19 17.14 5.09
N ALA A 77 -6.40 18.09 4.18
CA ALA A 77 -6.26 19.51 4.49
C ALA A 77 -7.47 20.02 5.29
N VAL A 78 -7.19 20.72 6.38
CA VAL A 78 -8.22 21.28 7.28
C VAL A 78 -7.94 22.74 7.56
N SER A 79 -8.95 23.59 7.37
CA SER A 79 -8.87 25.03 7.65
C SER A 79 -10.15 25.55 8.36
N SER A 80 -10.77 24.69 9.19
CA SER A 80 -12.03 24.96 9.86
C SER A 80 -11.97 24.55 11.32
N THR A 81 -12.65 25.29 12.17
CA THR A 81 -12.92 24.93 13.58
C THR A 81 -14.21 24.12 13.75
N SER A 82 -14.91 23.82 12.67
CA SER A 82 -16.03 22.87 12.67
C SER A 82 -15.51 21.44 12.49
N ALA A 83 -16.27 20.47 12.99
CA ALA A 83 -15.92 19.05 12.82
C ALA A 83 -15.75 18.70 11.33
N THR A 84 -14.55 18.30 10.95
CA THR A 84 -14.15 17.97 9.58
C THR A 84 -13.80 16.51 9.49
N THR A 85 -14.38 15.79 8.53
CA THR A 85 -14.08 14.35 8.32
C THR A 85 -12.68 14.16 7.78
N VAL A 86 -11.88 13.36 8.47
CA VAL A 86 -10.51 13.02 8.10
C VAL A 86 -10.33 11.53 7.78
N LEU A 87 -11.32 10.70 8.15
CA LEU A 87 -11.39 9.30 7.75
C LEU A 87 -12.87 8.90 7.62
N SER A 88 -13.16 8.11 6.59
CA SER A 88 -14.49 7.53 6.37
C SER A 88 -14.37 6.09 5.92
N PHE A 89 -15.23 5.20 6.43
CA PHE A 89 -15.34 3.82 5.99
C PHE A 89 -16.76 3.28 6.12
N ALA A 90 -17.07 2.25 5.32
CA ALA A 90 -18.40 1.64 5.32
C ALA A 90 -18.65 0.86 6.62
N LYS A 91 -19.74 1.17 7.32
CA LYS A 91 -20.13 0.51 8.58
C LYS A 91 -20.55 -0.95 8.40
N ALA A 92 -20.88 -1.34 7.17
CA ALA A 92 -21.26 -2.72 6.85
C ALA A 92 -20.02 -3.64 6.72
N ASP A 93 -18.86 -3.06 6.34
CA ASP A 93 -17.66 -3.83 6.05
C ASP A 93 -16.69 -3.89 7.24
N TYR A 94 -16.66 -2.82 8.05
CA TYR A 94 -15.70 -2.69 9.14
C TYR A 94 -16.39 -2.33 10.45
N ARG A 95 -15.95 -2.97 11.55
CA ARG A 95 -16.48 -2.79 12.90
C ARG A 95 -15.69 -1.79 13.73
N ALA A 96 -14.37 -1.73 13.53
CA ALA A 96 -13.48 -0.90 14.31
C ALA A 96 -12.32 -0.35 13.47
N ALA A 97 -11.65 0.66 13.97
CA ALA A 97 -10.43 1.21 13.40
C ALA A 97 -9.40 1.53 14.49
N PHE A 98 -8.13 1.19 14.23
CA PHE A 98 -6.99 1.68 14.97
C PHE A 98 -6.28 2.73 14.12
N ILE A 99 -6.13 3.93 14.67
CA ILE A 99 -5.72 5.11 13.93
C ILE A 99 -4.47 5.69 14.58
N LYS A 100 -3.42 5.89 13.78
CA LYS A 100 -2.26 6.71 14.12
C LYS A 100 -2.34 7.97 13.27
N LEU A 101 -2.10 9.11 13.85
CA LEU A 101 -2.20 10.35 13.11
C LEU A 101 -1.18 11.40 13.57
N THR A 102 -0.96 12.36 12.67
CA THR A 102 -0.30 13.64 12.98
C THR A 102 -1.13 14.79 12.44
N ILE A 103 -1.10 15.91 13.16
CA ILE A 103 -1.57 17.21 12.68
C ILE A 103 -0.35 18.10 12.52
N THR A 104 -0.20 18.69 11.35
CA THR A 104 0.80 19.73 11.07
C THR A 104 0.08 21.06 10.82
N GLN A 105 0.37 22.10 11.62
CA GLN A 105 -0.18 23.43 11.47
C GLN A 105 0.94 24.48 11.63
N GLY A 106 1.47 24.93 10.51
CA GLY A 106 2.66 25.79 10.48
C GLY A 106 3.87 25.07 11.09
N SER A 107 4.42 25.59 12.19
CA SER A 107 5.51 24.96 12.97
C SER A 107 5.05 24.20 14.17
N ASN A 108 3.75 23.97 14.34
CA ASN A 108 3.18 23.22 15.46
C ASN A 108 2.73 21.84 14.98
N TYR A 109 2.95 20.85 15.84
CA TYR A 109 2.67 19.45 15.55
C TYR A 109 1.92 18.80 16.70
N GLN A 110 0.96 17.93 16.36
CA GLN A 110 0.32 17.01 17.29
C GLN A 110 0.37 15.61 16.70
N SER A 111 0.68 14.61 17.50
CA SER A 111 0.59 13.20 17.11
C SER A 111 -0.18 12.41 18.14
N GLY A 112 -0.94 11.40 17.70
CA GLY A 112 -1.75 10.60 18.58
C GLY A 112 -2.14 9.24 18.02
N LYS A 113 -2.62 8.38 18.93
CA LYS A 113 -3.26 7.11 18.62
C LYS A 113 -4.69 7.11 19.14
N TYR A 114 -5.59 6.58 18.32
CA TYR A 114 -7.01 6.53 18.60
C TYR A 114 -7.56 5.15 18.27
N SER A 115 -8.43 4.65 19.12
CA SER A 115 -9.25 3.47 18.85
C SER A 115 -10.70 3.90 18.63
N LEU A 116 -11.31 3.37 17.58
CA LEU A 116 -12.69 3.63 17.22
C LEU A 116 -13.45 2.32 17.06
N ILE A 117 -14.68 2.26 17.62
CA ILE A 117 -15.62 1.16 17.42
C ILE A 117 -17.03 1.71 17.25
N HIS A 118 -17.88 0.99 16.53
CA HIS A 118 -19.30 1.34 16.39
C HIS A 118 -20.21 0.12 16.49
N ASP A 119 -21.48 0.35 16.87
CA ASP A 119 -22.55 -0.66 16.91
C ASP A 119 -23.53 -0.57 15.72
N GLY A 120 -23.27 0.32 14.75
CA GLY A 120 -24.12 0.60 13.60
C GLY A 120 -24.96 1.88 13.77
N THR A 121 -25.09 2.39 14.98
CA THR A 121 -25.84 3.60 15.35
C THR A 121 -24.97 4.63 16.06
N THR A 122 -24.08 4.18 16.93
CA THR A 122 -23.21 5.01 17.76
C THR A 122 -21.75 4.69 17.46
N VAL A 123 -20.90 5.72 17.50
CA VAL A 123 -19.45 5.59 17.39
C VAL A 123 -18.82 5.98 18.71
N THR A 124 -17.96 5.11 19.24
CA THR A 124 -17.11 5.40 20.39
C THR A 124 -15.69 5.59 19.91
N VAL A 125 -15.08 6.70 20.30
CA VAL A 125 -13.66 7.01 20.02
C VAL A 125 -12.94 7.16 21.35
N ILE A 126 -11.79 6.51 21.47
CA ILE A 126 -10.89 6.64 22.62
C ILE A 126 -9.55 7.16 22.10
N GLU A 127 -9.08 8.22 22.71
CA GLU A 127 -7.70 8.68 22.60
C GLU A 127 -6.82 7.84 23.52
N GLU A 128 -5.94 7.02 22.95
CA GLU A 128 -5.01 6.19 23.73
C GLU A 128 -3.82 7.03 24.23
N ASN A 129 -3.31 7.91 23.38
CA ASN A 129 -2.31 8.91 23.72
C ASN A 129 -2.33 10.05 22.70
N ALA A 130 -1.91 11.24 23.13
CA ALA A 130 -1.60 12.36 22.27
C ALA A 130 -0.43 13.16 22.83
N ILE A 131 0.42 13.67 21.95
CA ILE A 131 1.51 14.59 22.26
C ILE A 131 1.47 15.77 21.30
N ALA A 132 1.86 16.94 21.76
CA ALA A 132 1.94 18.14 20.94
C ALA A 132 3.21 18.94 21.28
N THR A 133 3.71 19.70 20.29
CA THR A 133 4.92 20.54 20.50
C THR A 133 4.68 21.72 21.44
N ASN A 134 3.44 22.25 21.46
CA ASN A 134 3.04 23.35 22.34
C ASN A 134 1.71 23.00 23.06
N SER A 135 0.58 23.22 22.41
CA SER A 135 -0.75 22.84 22.86
C SER A 135 -1.39 21.92 21.85
N THR A 136 -2.40 21.16 22.27
CA THR A 136 -3.21 20.35 21.34
C THR A 136 -3.81 21.21 20.25
N LEU A 137 -3.66 20.78 18.99
CA LEU A 137 -4.11 21.50 17.82
C LEU A 137 -5.56 21.19 17.49
N GLY A 138 -6.00 19.97 17.79
CA GLY A 138 -7.36 19.51 17.51
C GLY A 138 -7.76 18.34 18.41
N THR A 139 -9.07 18.13 18.49
CA THR A 139 -9.70 17.00 19.17
C THR A 139 -10.45 16.15 18.17
N PHE A 140 -10.64 14.86 18.48
CA PHE A 140 -11.22 13.90 17.56
C PHE A 140 -12.53 13.32 18.11
N SER A 141 -13.46 13.06 17.19
CA SER A 141 -14.76 12.46 17.47
C SER A 141 -15.17 11.53 16.35
N GLY A 142 -16.18 10.70 16.60
CA GLY A 142 -16.76 9.81 15.60
C GLY A 142 -18.26 10.00 15.49
N THR A 143 -18.80 9.82 14.28
CA THR A 143 -20.26 9.83 14.04
C THR A 143 -20.60 8.88 12.90
N ILE A 144 -21.88 8.52 12.80
CA ILE A 144 -22.42 7.79 11.65
C ILE A 144 -23.18 8.77 10.76
N SER A 145 -22.89 8.71 9.46
CA SER A 145 -23.62 9.44 8.43
C SER A 145 -24.02 8.49 7.30
N GLY A 146 -25.30 8.19 7.20
CA GLY A 146 -25.82 7.23 6.24
C GLY A 146 -25.23 5.82 6.46
N SER A 147 -24.52 5.31 5.45
CA SER A 147 -23.84 4.00 5.48
C SER A 147 -22.41 4.05 6.00
N ASN A 148 -21.89 5.23 6.37
CA ASN A 148 -20.48 5.40 6.72
C ASN A 148 -20.29 5.77 8.19
N VAL A 149 -19.18 5.29 8.74
CA VAL A 149 -18.56 5.79 9.96
C VAL A 149 -17.61 6.92 9.57
N LEU A 150 -17.72 8.05 10.25
CA LEU A 150 -16.87 9.22 10.05
C LEU A 150 -16.01 9.43 11.29
N PHE A 151 -14.71 9.55 11.12
CA PHE A 151 -13.79 10.05 12.14
C PHE A 151 -13.46 11.49 11.79
N GLN A 152 -13.67 12.39 12.73
CA GLN A 152 -13.65 13.83 12.51
C GLN A 152 -12.70 14.52 13.44
N VAL A 153 -12.03 15.57 12.95
CA VAL A 153 -11.23 16.49 13.73
C VAL A 153 -11.99 17.80 13.94
N THR A 154 -11.91 18.37 15.14
CA THR A 154 -12.29 19.74 15.45
C THR A 154 -11.03 20.50 15.82
N MET A 155 -10.57 21.40 14.94
CA MET A 155 -9.36 22.19 15.15
C MET A 155 -9.59 23.31 16.14
N GLY A 156 -8.58 23.63 16.95
CA GLY A 156 -8.59 24.81 17.83
C GLY A 156 -8.44 26.15 17.09
N SER A 157 -8.03 26.12 15.82
CA SER A 157 -7.80 27.29 14.97
C SER A 157 -8.20 26.99 13.52
N SER A 158 -8.65 28.01 12.80
CA SER A 158 -8.95 27.95 11.36
C SER A 158 -7.72 28.13 10.46
N SER A 159 -6.52 28.24 11.01
CA SER A 159 -5.29 28.24 10.21
C SER A 159 -5.13 26.92 9.47
N SER A 160 -4.61 26.97 8.25
CA SER A 160 -4.41 25.79 7.42
C SER A 160 -3.56 24.73 8.15
N ALA A 161 -4.05 23.51 8.16
CA ALA A 161 -3.41 22.35 8.74
C ALA A 161 -3.54 21.14 7.82
N THR A 162 -2.64 20.19 7.97
CA THR A 162 -2.74 18.85 7.35
C THR A 162 -2.88 17.82 8.46
N VAL A 163 -3.87 16.95 8.33
CA VAL A 163 -4.03 15.76 9.16
C VAL A 163 -3.60 14.55 8.33
N THR A 164 -2.52 13.91 8.74
CA THR A 164 -1.99 12.68 8.13
C THR A 164 -2.41 11.49 8.97
N ILE A 165 -3.03 10.49 8.35
CA ILE A 165 -3.58 9.30 9.04
C ILE A 165 -2.98 8.03 8.46
N VAL A 166 -2.63 7.12 9.36
CA VAL A 166 -2.42 5.69 9.09
C VAL A 166 -3.48 4.91 9.86
N LYS A 167 -4.17 3.98 9.19
CA LYS A 167 -5.29 3.23 9.77
C LYS A 167 -5.15 1.73 9.58
N ASP A 168 -5.65 0.98 10.56
CA ASP A 168 -5.93 -0.45 10.47
C ASP A 168 -7.42 -0.65 10.69
N LEU A 169 -8.14 -1.17 9.68
CA LEU A 169 -9.57 -1.41 9.75
C LEU A 169 -9.85 -2.88 10.11
N ILE A 170 -10.76 -3.11 11.06
CA ILE A 170 -11.18 -4.43 11.48
C ILE A 170 -12.56 -4.74 10.91
N THR A 171 -12.65 -5.80 10.16
CA THR A 171 -13.89 -6.25 9.51
C THR A 171 -15.00 -6.64 10.49
N VAL A 172 -16.24 -6.65 9.99
CA VAL A 172 -17.44 -7.11 10.73
C VAL A 172 -17.44 -8.63 10.92
#